data_998f98aaf24fb7c5d8082a23f52a7557
#
_entry.id   998f98aaf24fb7c5d8082a23f52a7557
#
_cell.length_a   1.000
_cell.length_b   1.000
_cell.length_c   1.000
_cell.angle_alpha   90.00
_cell.angle_beta   90.00
_cell.angle_gamma   90.00
#
_symmetry.space_group_name_H-M   'P 1'
#
loop_
_entity.id
_entity.type
_entity.pdbx_description
1 polymer ?
#
loop_
_entity_poly.entity_id
_entity_poly.type
_entity_poly.pdbx_seq_one_letter_code
_entity_poly.pdbx_strand_id
1 'polypeptide(L)'
;LTCNFLVCIMITNIYKYPELKRVDNEIGRFYLDSKNNNVPSVTTVLGKTSNKSDSIQQWRNRVGEDEANRVMKQSTDIGTMVHESLENYLNGKEWNNFTDDHNGIMAYKITNKFIDTGIKNISEVWGLEVGLILDGLYAGTADCVGKINDIPSIIDFKTARKMKRREWIEDYFLQGCAYANAHNVMFDTKINQVVILMVDRDLLFQQFIVKPDEFIVLTKVWKRRLIEFHKKYNC
;
A
#
# COMPACT_ATOMS: atom_id res chain seq x y z
N LEU A 1 -11.96 32.97 -13.98
CA LEU A 1 -12.85 32.36 -12.98
C LEU A 1 -12.86 30.86 -13.24
N THR A 2 -11.80 30.12 -12.77
CA THR A 2 -11.78 28.67 -12.78
C THR A 2 -12.54 28.21 -11.56
N CYS A 3 -13.72 27.67 -11.76
CA CYS A 3 -14.51 27.00 -10.76
C CYS A 3 -13.75 25.70 -10.40
N ASN A 4 -12.94 25.71 -9.34
CA ASN A 4 -12.40 24.49 -8.75
C ASN A 4 -13.60 23.73 -8.16
N PHE A 5 -14.12 22.74 -8.90
CA PHE A 5 -14.94 21.70 -8.29
C PHE A 5 -14.05 20.96 -7.30
N LEU A 6 -14.08 21.38 -6.04
CA LEU A 6 -13.64 20.53 -4.94
C LEU A 6 -14.51 19.27 -5.02
N VAL A 7 -13.93 18.18 -5.47
CA VAL A 7 -14.54 16.86 -5.30
C VAL A 7 -14.67 16.68 -3.79
N CYS A 8 -15.89 16.77 -3.29
CA CYS A 8 -16.14 16.59 -1.86
C CYS A 8 -16.00 15.08 -1.58
N ILE A 9 -14.80 14.65 -1.25
CA ILE A 9 -14.55 13.27 -0.82
C ILE A 9 -15.26 13.09 0.51
N MET A 10 -16.21 12.16 0.56
CA MET A 10 -16.94 11.87 1.79
C MET A 10 -16.10 10.97 2.69
N ILE A 11 -15.63 11.49 3.83
CA ILE A 11 -14.99 10.67 4.87
C ILE A 11 -16.09 10.10 5.75
N THR A 12 -16.19 8.77 5.81
CA THR A 12 -17.17 8.07 6.63
C THR A 12 -16.43 7.15 7.59
N ASN A 13 -16.46 7.47 8.88
CA ASN A 13 -15.87 6.63 9.93
C ASN A 13 -16.83 5.50 10.33
N ILE A 14 -17.28 4.70 9.37
CA ILE A 14 -18.28 3.64 9.62
C ILE A 14 -17.67 2.38 10.23
N TYR A 15 -16.36 2.19 10.16
CA TYR A 15 -15.66 1.05 10.72
C TYR A 15 -14.71 1.47 11.84
N LYS A 16 -14.64 0.67 12.90
CA LYS A 16 -13.70 0.88 14.00
C LYS A 16 -12.47 -0.02 13.79
N TYR A 17 -11.45 0.52 13.14
CA TYR A 17 -10.21 -0.20 12.90
C TYR A 17 -9.36 -0.35 14.17
N PRO A 18 -8.68 -1.50 14.37
CA PRO A 18 -7.78 -1.69 15.48
C PRO A 18 -6.47 -0.92 15.32
N GLU A 19 -5.90 -0.48 16.42
CA GLU A 19 -4.52 -0.05 16.47
C GLU A 19 -3.60 -1.28 16.50
N LEU A 20 -2.70 -1.39 15.53
CA LEU A 20 -1.80 -2.52 15.42
C LEU A 20 -0.55 -2.33 16.30
N LYS A 21 -0.29 -3.26 17.21
CA LYS A 21 0.92 -3.28 18.02
C LYS A 21 2.04 -3.99 17.25
N ARG A 22 2.98 -3.22 16.70
CA ARG A 22 4.11 -3.70 15.91
C ARG A 22 5.18 -4.35 16.80
N VAL A 23 5.70 -5.49 16.31
CA VAL A 23 6.86 -6.22 16.86
C VAL A 23 7.79 -6.56 15.69
N ASP A 24 9.05 -6.16 15.76
CA ASP A 24 10.06 -6.53 14.74
C ASP A 24 10.96 -7.63 15.29
N ASN A 25 11.31 -8.60 14.45
CA ASN A 25 12.26 -9.66 14.74
C ASN A 25 13.17 -9.93 13.53
N GLU A 26 14.04 -10.94 13.60
CA GLU A 26 14.99 -11.31 12.53
C GLU A 26 14.32 -11.71 11.22
N ILE A 27 13.07 -12.20 11.27
CA ILE A 27 12.29 -12.56 10.08
C ILE A 27 11.74 -11.30 9.39
N GLY A 28 11.30 -10.31 10.18
CA GLY A 28 10.75 -9.05 9.70
C GLY A 28 9.73 -8.43 10.64
N ARG A 29 8.76 -7.74 10.08
CA ARG A 29 7.68 -7.06 10.81
C ARG A 29 6.56 -8.02 11.16
N PHE A 30 6.17 -8.02 12.43
CA PHE A 30 5.03 -8.75 12.98
C PHE A 30 4.11 -7.78 13.72
N TYR A 31 2.93 -8.27 14.07
CA TYR A 31 1.97 -7.57 14.92
C TYR A 31 1.41 -8.52 15.96
N LEU A 32 0.95 -7.99 17.10
CA LEU A 32 0.23 -8.78 18.10
C LEU A 32 -1.24 -8.89 17.71
N ASP A 33 -1.75 -10.13 17.68
CA ASP A 33 -3.18 -10.39 17.51
C ASP A 33 -3.98 -10.20 18.81
N SER A 34 -5.28 -10.45 18.79
CA SER A 34 -6.17 -10.31 19.95
C SER A 34 -5.80 -11.21 21.14
N LYS A 35 -5.02 -12.28 20.88
CA LYS A 35 -4.53 -13.24 21.88
C LYS A 35 -3.06 -13.00 22.26
N ASN A 36 -2.46 -11.89 21.81
CA ASN A 36 -1.05 -11.56 21.95
C ASN A 36 -0.09 -12.55 21.23
N ASN A 37 -0.54 -13.26 20.20
CA ASN A 37 0.36 -14.01 19.34
C ASN A 37 0.98 -13.10 18.28
N ASN A 38 2.21 -13.41 17.89
CA ASN A 38 2.87 -12.72 16.78
C ASN A 38 2.32 -13.23 15.45
N VAL A 39 1.70 -12.34 14.67
CA VAL A 39 1.30 -12.62 13.30
C VAL A 39 2.15 -11.79 12.32
N PRO A 40 2.59 -12.37 11.20
CA PRO A 40 3.45 -11.66 10.25
C PRO A 40 2.71 -10.52 9.57
N SER A 41 3.46 -9.46 9.19
CA SER A 41 2.90 -8.47 8.28
C SER A 41 2.73 -9.04 6.87
N VAL A 42 1.73 -8.56 6.14
CA VAL A 42 1.53 -8.91 4.72
C VAL A 42 2.82 -8.68 3.93
N THR A 43 3.51 -7.57 4.15
CA THR A 43 4.76 -7.23 3.46
C THR A 43 5.91 -8.18 3.83
N THR A 44 5.98 -8.67 5.06
CA THR A 44 6.95 -9.68 5.48
C THR A 44 6.69 -11.01 4.76
N VAL A 45 5.44 -11.47 4.73
CA VAL A 45 5.07 -12.69 3.99
C VAL A 45 5.47 -12.57 2.52
N LEU A 46 5.07 -11.49 1.86
CA LEU A 46 5.38 -11.25 0.45
C LEU A 46 6.90 -11.19 0.19
N GLY A 47 7.65 -10.47 1.00
CA GLY A 47 9.10 -10.35 0.86
C GLY A 47 9.83 -11.69 1.03
N LYS A 48 9.40 -12.52 1.99
CA LYS A 48 10.06 -13.82 2.31
C LYS A 48 9.65 -14.97 1.39
N THR A 49 8.57 -14.81 0.63
CA THR A 49 8.07 -15.80 -0.35
C THR A 49 8.20 -15.31 -1.80
N SER A 50 8.87 -14.18 -2.03
CA SER A 50 9.11 -13.62 -3.35
C SER A 50 10.38 -14.18 -3.97
N ASN A 51 10.35 -14.44 -5.27
CA ASN A 51 11.54 -14.80 -6.07
C ASN A 51 12.37 -13.55 -6.48
N LYS A 52 12.02 -12.35 -5.96
CA LYS A 52 12.69 -11.10 -6.36
C LYS A 52 14.00 -10.81 -5.60
N SER A 53 14.32 -11.57 -4.55
CA SER A 53 15.56 -11.41 -3.77
C SER A 53 16.81 -11.40 -4.65
N ASP A 54 16.87 -12.35 -5.60
CA ASP A 54 18.03 -12.50 -6.48
C ASP A 54 18.20 -11.32 -7.43
N SER A 55 17.10 -10.77 -7.95
CA SER A 55 17.16 -9.61 -8.85
C SER A 55 17.59 -8.34 -8.13
N ILE A 56 17.19 -8.16 -6.88
CA ILE A 56 17.63 -7.05 -6.03
C ILE A 56 19.12 -7.20 -5.71
N GLN A 57 19.57 -8.40 -5.35
CA GLN A 57 20.99 -8.65 -5.07
C GLN A 57 21.86 -8.44 -6.32
N GLN A 58 21.44 -8.93 -7.48
CA GLN A 58 22.13 -8.66 -8.74
C GLN A 58 22.23 -7.18 -9.08
N TRP A 59 21.13 -6.41 -8.82
CA TRP A 59 21.16 -4.98 -9.00
C TRP A 59 22.14 -4.30 -8.01
N ARG A 60 22.14 -4.68 -6.71
CA ARG A 60 23.09 -4.17 -5.72
C ARG A 60 24.53 -4.42 -6.13
N ASN A 61 24.84 -5.65 -6.57
CA ASN A 61 26.18 -6.01 -7.04
C ASN A 61 26.63 -5.19 -8.26
N ARG A 62 25.69 -4.81 -9.13
CA ARG A 62 26.00 -4.02 -10.33
C ARG A 62 26.24 -2.54 -10.03
N VAL A 63 25.47 -1.92 -9.13
CA VAL A 63 25.57 -0.48 -8.84
C VAL A 63 26.49 -0.17 -7.68
N GLY A 64 26.83 -1.15 -6.85
CA GLY A 64 27.58 -1.00 -5.60
C GLY A 64 26.66 -0.73 -4.40
N GLU A 65 27.12 -1.12 -3.20
CA GLU A 65 26.34 -1.05 -1.96
C GLU A 65 25.96 0.39 -1.58
N ASP A 66 26.90 1.32 -1.67
CA ASP A 66 26.67 2.73 -1.29
C ASP A 66 25.60 3.37 -2.18
N GLU A 67 25.70 3.18 -3.49
CA GLU A 67 24.72 3.72 -4.43
C GLU A 67 23.36 3.01 -4.27
N ALA A 68 23.34 1.70 -4.05
CA ALA A 68 22.11 0.97 -3.79
C ALA A 68 21.41 1.49 -2.52
N ASN A 69 22.15 1.69 -1.43
CA ASN A 69 21.62 2.22 -0.18
C ASN A 69 21.13 3.66 -0.34
N ARG A 70 21.86 4.52 -1.06
CA ARG A 70 21.43 5.88 -1.37
C ARG A 70 20.11 5.91 -2.13
N VAL A 71 19.99 5.07 -3.17
CA VAL A 71 18.78 4.96 -4.00
C VAL A 71 17.60 4.43 -3.19
N MET A 72 17.81 3.43 -2.35
CA MET A 72 16.77 2.87 -1.48
C MET A 72 16.29 3.90 -0.47
N LYS A 73 17.23 4.57 0.22
CA LYS A 73 16.90 5.64 1.18
C LYS A 73 16.09 6.75 0.52
N GLN A 74 16.55 7.28 -0.62
CA GLN A 74 15.82 8.30 -1.37
C GLN A 74 14.40 7.85 -1.73
N SER A 75 14.23 6.58 -2.14
CA SER A 75 12.92 6.05 -2.50
C SER A 75 11.99 5.93 -1.29
N THR A 76 12.53 5.54 -0.13
CA THR A 76 11.80 5.47 1.13
C THR A 76 11.39 6.86 1.60
N ASP A 77 12.32 7.83 1.62
CA ASP A 77 12.07 9.19 2.09
C ASP A 77 10.94 9.86 1.27
N ILE A 78 11.04 9.77 -0.07
CA ILE A 78 9.99 10.32 -0.96
C ILE A 78 8.66 9.58 -0.77
N GLY A 79 8.69 8.25 -0.68
CA GLY A 79 7.48 7.45 -0.45
C GLY A 79 6.77 7.85 0.84
N THR A 80 7.51 7.96 1.95
CA THR A 80 6.96 8.36 3.25
C THR A 80 6.30 9.74 3.18
N MET A 81 6.99 10.75 2.64
CA MET A 81 6.43 12.09 2.49
C MET A 81 5.17 12.12 1.62
N VAL A 82 5.13 11.34 0.54
CA VAL A 82 3.96 11.27 -0.34
C VAL A 82 2.78 10.63 0.39
N HIS A 83 2.96 9.50 1.09
CA HIS A 83 1.90 8.83 1.84
C HIS A 83 1.31 9.74 2.93
N GLU A 84 2.17 10.34 3.77
CA GLU A 84 1.75 11.27 4.82
C GLU A 84 0.97 12.46 4.24
N SER A 85 1.46 13.00 3.13
CA SER A 85 0.82 14.14 2.45
C SER A 85 -0.54 13.77 1.87
N LEU A 86 -0.68 12.58 1.23
CA LEU A 86 -1.95 12.09 0.70
C LEU A 86 -2.95 11.78 1.82
N GLU A 87 -2.50 11.18 2.92
CA GLU A 87 -3.32 10.96 4.11
C GLU A 87 -3.86 12.29 4.66
N ASN A 88 -2.98 13.28 4.83
CA ASN A 88 -3.38 14.61 5.29
C ASN A 88 -4.35 15.29 4.33
N TYR A 89 -4.09 15.26 3.03
CA TYR A 89 -4.98 15.80 2.00
C TYR A 89 -6.38 15.17 2.06
N LEU A 90 -6.44 13.83 2.10
CA LEU A 90 -7.70 13.10 2.18
C LEU A 90 -8.44 13.32 3.49
N ASN A 91 -7.73 13.61 4.59
CA ASN A 91 -8.31 13.99 5.88
C ASN A 91 -8.71 15.48 5.96
N GLY A 92 -8.53 16.27 4.90
CA GLY A 92 -8.80 17.71 4.89
C GLY A 92 -7.87 18.53 5.78
N LYS A 93 -6.68 17.99 6.09
CA LYS A 93 -5.63 18.64 6.88
C LYS A 93 -4.64 19.37 5.96
N GLU A 94 -3.74 20.16 6.56
CA GLU A 94 -2.59 20.72 5.85
C GLU A 94 -1.66 19.59 5.37
N TRP A 95 -1.38 19.55 4.08
CA TRP A 95 -0.71 18.43 3.42
C TRP A 95 0.58 18.79 2.67
N ASN A 96 0.86 20.08 2.49
CA ASN A 96 1.94 20.60 1.64
C ASN A 96 3.21 20.96 2.42
N ASN A 97 3.42 20.37 3.59
CA ASN A 97 4.60 20.56 4.40
C ASN A 97 5.72 19.59 3.98
N PHE A 98 6.50 19.96 2.98
CA PHE A 98 7.63 19.19 2.46
C PHE A 98 8.96 19.87 2.81
N THR A 99 10.05 19.08 2.82
CA THR A 99 11.39 19.61 2.95
C THR A 99 11.81 20.36 1.69
N ASP A 100 12.70 21.37 1.84
CA ASP A 100 13.18 22.20 0.72
C ASP A 100 14.28 21.52 -0.11
N ASP A 101 14.60 20.25 0.17
CA ASP A 101 15.58 19.47 -0.55
C ASP A 101 15.00 18.80 -1.81
N HIS A 102 15.86 18.14 -2.56
CA HIS A 102 15.46 17.45 -3.79
C HIS A 102 14.34 16.40 -3.55
N ASN A 103 14.36 15.71 -2.41
CA ASN A 103 13.38 14.67 -2.09
C ASN A 103 12.01 15.29 -1.78
N GLY A 104 11.99 16.38 -0.98
CA GLY A 104 10.75 17.09 -0.67
C GLY A 104 10.11 17.73 -1.88
N ILE A 105 10.93 18.39 -2.74
CA ILE A 105 10.44 18.96 -4.01
C ILE A 105 9.83 17.89 -4.91
N MET A 106 10.46 16.69 -4.99
CA MET A 106 9.95 15.58 -5.78
C MET A 106 8.67 15.00 -5.17
N ALA A 107 8.64 14.82 -3.84
CA ALA A 107 7.46 14.35 -3.12
C ALA A 107 6.26 15.28 -3.33
N TYR A 108 6.46 16.60 -3.22
CA TYR A 108 5.43 17.60 -3.51
C TYR A 108 4.86 17.47 -4.93
N LYS A 109 5.73 17.36 -5.95
CA LYS A 109 5.29 17.19 -7.34
C LYS A 109 4.50 15.90 -7.56
N ILE A 110 4.96 14.80 -6.96
CA ILE A 110 4.28 13.49 -7.05
C ILE A 110 2.92 13.56 -6.35
N THR A 111 2.83 14.15 -5.16
CA THR A 111 1.57 14.32 -4.42
C THR A 111 0.56 15.14 -5.23
N ASN A 112 0.97 16.29 -5.79
CA ASN A 112 0.10 17.08 -6.67
C ASN A 112 -0.40 16.25 -7.85
N LYS A 113 0.48 15.43 -8.46
CA LYS A 113 0.08 14.56 -9.56
C LYS A 113 -0.98 13.53 -9.15
N PHE A 114 -0.87 12.95 -7.96
CA PHE A 114 -1.92 12.06 -7.42
C PHE A 114 -3.24 12.81 -7.23
N ILE A 115 -3.20 13.99 -6.61
CA ILE A 115 -4.38 14.82 -6.36
C ILE A 115 -5.08 15.17 -7.68
N ASP A 116 -4.31 15.58 -8.68
CA ASP A 116 -4.84 16.00 -9.99
C ASP A 116 -5.38 14.85 -10.85
N THR A 117 -4.99 13.60 -10.56
CA THR A 117 -5.34 12.45 -11.41
C THR A 117 -6.13 11.37 -10.67
N GLY A 118 -5.50 10.63 -9.76
CA GLY A 118 -6.09 9.45 -9.15
C GLY A 118 -7.09 9.73 -8.03
N ILE A 119 -6.76 10.71 -7.18
CA ILE A 119 -7.56 11.02 -5.97
C ILE A 119 -8.97 11.48 -6.31
N LYS A 120 -9.17 12.25 -7.37
CA LYS A 120 -10.51 12.75 -7.77
C LYS A 120 -11.50 11.65 -8.14
N ASN A 121 -11.06 10.43 -8.35
CA ASN A 121 -11.93 9.30 -8.60
C ASN A 121 -12.36 8.58 -7.31
N ILE A 122 -11.80 8.96 -6.15
CA ILE A 122 -12.20 8.46 -4.84
C ILE A 122 -13.46 9.22 -4.41
N SER A 123 -14.59 8.52 -4.33
CA SER A 123 -15.88 9.12 -3.95
C SER A 123 -16.14 9.03 -2.44
N GLU A 124 -15.60 8.00 -1.77
CA GLU A 124 -15.81 7.78 -0.34
C GLU A 124 -14.56 7.16 0.28
N VAL A 125 -14.17 7.64 1.46
CA VAL A 125 -13.08 7.09 2.27
C VAL A 125 -13.66 6.52 3.55
N TRP A 126 -13.40 5.23 3.79
CA TRP A 126 -13.81 4.50 5.00
C TRP A 126 -12.71 4.45 6.04
N GLY A 127 -11.45 4.56 5.61
CA GLY A 127 -10.29 4.62 6.48
C GLY A 127 -9.01 4.89 5.71
N LEU A 128 -8.08 5.60 6.36
CA LEU A 128 -6.74 5.94 5.87
C LEU A 128 -5.72 5.41 6.86
N GLU A 129 -4.63 4.79 6.37
CA GLU A 129 -3.57 4.17 7.17
C GLU A 129 -4.13 3.25 8.26
N VAL A 130 -5.13 2.44 7.89
CA VAL A 130 -5.91 1.65 8.86
C VAL A 130 -5.34 0.25 9.07
N GLY A 131 -5.32 -0.17 10.33
CA GLY A 131 -4.92 -1.52 10.74
C GLY A 131 -5.95 -2.57 10.35
N LEU A 132 -5.48 -3.63 9.69
CA LEU A 132 -6.25 -4.81 9.32
C LEU A 132 -5.55 -6.05 9.84
N ILE A 133 -6.29 -6.95 10.50
CA ILE A 133 -5.73 -8.13 11.13
C ILE A 133 -6.66 -9.33 11.01
N LEU A 134 -6.10 -10.48 10.70
CA LEU A 134 -6.73 -11.78 10.87
C LEU A 134 -5.96 -12.55 11.93
N ASP A 135 -6.57 -12.76 13.08
CA ASP A 135 -5.97 -13.41 14.24
C ASP A 135 -5.35 -14.76 13.87
N GLY A 136 -4.13 -14.99 14.33
CA GLY A 136 -3.34 -16.18 14.04
C GLY A 136 -2.85 -16.32 12.60
N LEU A 137 -3.09 -15.33 11.71
CA LEU A 137 -2.75 -15.45 10.30
C LEU A 137 -1.81 -14.34 9.82
N TYR A 138 -2.26 -13.10 9.80
CA TYR A 138 -1.47 -11.95 9.33
C TYR A 138 -2.11 -10.62 9.70
N ALA A 139 -1.33 -9.55 9.61
CA ALA A 139 -1.82 -8.19 9.77
C ALA A 139 -1.10 -7.21 8.83
N GLY A 140 -1.58 -5.97 8.77
CA GLY A 140 -0.92 -4.88 8.07
C GLY A 140 -1.77 -3.63 8.01
N THR A 141 -1.19 -2.58 7.45
CA THR A 141 -1.83 -1.26 7.30
C THR A 141 -2.19 -1.05 5.85
N ALA A 142 -3.44 -0.72 5.57
CA ALA A 142 -3.91 -0.34 4.25
C ALA A 142 -3.88 1.19 4.12
N ASP A 143 -3.32 1.70 3.02
CA ASP A 143 -3.20 3.14 2.78
C ASP A 143 -4.59 3.80 2.74
N CYS A 144 -5.53 3.20 2.00
CA CYS A 144 -6.90 3.70 1.92
C CYS A 144 -7.89 2.54 1.70
N VAL A 145 -8.96 2.55 2.46
CA VAL A 145 -10.15 1.71 2.23
C VAL A 145 -11.32 2.63 1.93
N GLY A 146 -12.05 2.37 0.85
CA GLY A 146 -13.15 3.26 0.46
C GLY A 146 -13.79 2.87 -0.86
N LYS A 147 -14.34 3.86 -1.56
CA LYS A 147 -14.88 3.69 -2.91
C LYS A 147 -14.10 4.52 -3.93
N ILE A 148 -13.74 3.90 -5.03
CA ILE A 148 -13.21 4.56 -6.21
C ILE A 148 -14.12 4.26 -7.40
N ASN A 149 -14.60 5.28 -8.11
CA ASN A 149 -15.67 5.15 -9.09
C ASN A 149 -16.90 4.41 -8.52
N ASP A 150 -17.26 4.70 -7.28
CA ASP A 150 -18.38 4.11 -6.51
C ASP A 150 -18.27 2.61 -6.21
N ILE A 151 -17.11 1.99 -6.48
CA ILE A 151 -16.86 0.58 -6.21
C ILE A 151 -16.03 0.43 -4.93
N PRO A 152 -16.48 -0.37 -3.92
CA PRO A 152 -15.71 -0.70 -2.73
C PRO A 152 -14.35 -1.30 -3.07
N SER A 153 -13.28 -0.72 -2.55
CA SER A 153 -11.91 -1.03 -2.96
C SER A 153 -10.91 -0.89 -1.82
N ILE A 154 -9.85 -1.68 -1.90
CA ILE A 154 -8.56 -1.32 -1.29
C ILE A 154 -7.81 -0.48 -2.31
N ILE A 155 -7.38 0.70 -1.90
CA ILE A 155 -6.65 1.66 -2.74
C ILE A 155 -5.26 1.83 -2.12
N ASP A 156 -4.24 1.64 -2.93
CA ASP A 156 -2.84 1.64 -2.50
C ASP A 156 -2.05 2.64 -3.35
N PHE A 157 -1.33 3.53 -2.68
CA PHE A 157 -0.53 4.58 -3.31
C PHE A 157 0.93 4.14 -3.46
N LYS A 158 1.47 4.19 -4.66
CA LYS A 158 2.85 3.78 -4.92
C LYS A 158 3.63 4.85 -5.66
N THR A 159 4.81 5.16 -5.15
CA THR A 159 5.79 5.93 -5.91
C THR A 159 6.74 4.99 -6.64
N ALA A 160 7.19 5.37 -7.82
CA ALA A 160 8.14 4.58 -8.59
C ALA A 160 9.24 5.47 -9.19
N ARG A 161 10.39 4.89 -9.51
CA ARG A 161 11.44 5.63 -10.25
C ARG A 161 11.10 5.78 -11.73
N LYS A 162 10.40 4.79 -12.29
CA LYS A 162 9.91 4.76 -13.69
C LYS A 162 8.62 3.95 -13.73
N MET A 163 7.86 4.13 -14.79
CA MET A 163 6.66 3.37 -15.09
C MET A 163 6.88 1.86 -14.91
N LYS A 164 5.88 1.17 -14.41
CA LYS A 164 5.90 -0.28 -14.17
C LYS A 164 4.99 -1.00 -15.15
N ARG A 165 5.39 -2.20 -15.55
CA ARG A 165 4.49 -3.14 -16.21
C ARG A 165 3.70 -3.90 -15.16
N ARG A 166 2.48 -4.31 -15.51
CA ARG A 166 1.57 -5.02 -14.61
C ARG A 166 2.21 -6.29 -14.01
N GLU A 167 2.96 -7.02 -14.81
CA GLU A 167 3.62 -8.28 -14.44
C GLU A 167 4.70 -8.10 -13.36
N TRP A 168 5.23 -6.89 -13.21
CA TRP A 168 6.30 -6.59 -12.24
C TRP A 168 5.78 -6.24 -10.85
N ILE A 169 4.48 -5.99 -10.73
CA ILE A 169 3.86 -5.47 -9.50
C ILE A 169 2.83 -6.43 -8.88
N GLU A 170 2.89 -7.73 -9.21
CA GLU A 170 1.99 -8.74 -8.66
C GLU A 170 1.91 -8.67 -7.12
N ASP A 171 3.06 -8.44 -6.43
CA ASP A 171 3.09 -8.35 -4.97
C ASP A 171 2.20 -7.21 -4.43
N TYR A 172 2.02 -6.10 -5.16
CA TYR A 172 1.10 -5.03 -4.77
C TYR A 172 -0.35 -5.49 -4.87
N PHE A 173 -0.68 -6.27 -5.90
CA PHE A 173 -2.01 -6.84 -6.02
C PHE A 173 -2.30 -7.86 -4.92
N LEU A 174 -1.33 -8.72 -4.59
CA LEU A 174 -1.44 -9.67 -3.49
C LEU A 174 -1.58 -8.97 -2.14
N GLN A 175 -0.86 -7.87 -1.93
CA GLN A 175 -0.99 -7.01 -0.75
C GLN A 175 -2.42 -6.47 -0.62
N GLY A 176 -2.96 -5.88 -1.69
CA GLY A 176 -4.32 -5.37 -1.70
C GLY A 176 -5.37 -6.47 -1.49
N CYS A 177 -5.19 -7.66 -2.10
CA CYS A 177 -6.06 -8.80 -1.88
C CYS A 177 -6.04 -9.29 -0.43
N ALA A 178 -4.86 -9.33 0.21
CA ALA A 178 -4.74 -9.65 1.63
C ALA A 178 -5.54 -8.67 2.49
N TYR A 179 -5.39 -7.38 2.25
CA TYR A 179 -6.12 -6.35 2.99
C TYR A 179 -7.63 -6.41 2.75
N ALA A 180 -8.09 -6.62 1.51
CA ALA A 180 -9.51 -6.79 1.21
C ALA A 180 -10.10 -8.01 1.93
N ASN A 181 -9.39 -9.16 1.94
CA ASN A 181 -9.84 -10.35 2.66
C ASN A 181 -9.90 -10.11 4.18
N ALA A 182 -8.92 -9.40 4.77
CA ALA A 182 -8.95 -9.05 6.19
C ALA A 182 -10.13 -8.15 6.51
N HIS A 183 -10.35 -7.08 5.73
CA HIS A 183 -11.47 -6.17 5.90
C HIS A 183 -12.82 -6.88 5.79
N ASN A 184 -12.96 -7.76 4.80
CA ASN A 184 -14.20 -8.52 4.60
C ASN A 184 -14.53 -9.43 5.79
N VAL A 185 -13.51 -10.05 6.41
CA VAL A 185 -13.72 -10.90 7.60
C VAL A 185 -13.99 -10.04 8.84
N MET A 186 -13.27 -8.93 9.03
CA MET A 186 -13.41 -8.08 10.21
C MET A 186 -14.76 -7.37 10.28
N PHE A 187 -15.30 -6.98 9.12
CA PHE A 187 -16.44 -6.06 9.04
C PHE A 187 -17.61 -6.58 8.20
N ASP A 188 -17.58 -7.85 7.80
CA ASP A 188 -18.61 -8.48 6.93
C ASP A 188 -18.86 -7.70 5.62
N THR A 189 -17.78 -7.20 5.01
CA THR A 189 -17.83 -6.49 3.74
C THR A 189 -17.58 -7.43 2.55
N LYS A 190 -17.72 -6.90 1.32
CA LYS A 190 -17.52 -7.67 0.07
C LYS A 190 -16.59 -6.93 -0.89
N ILE A 191 -15.49 -6.39 -0.37
CA ILE A 191 -14.47 -5.76 -1.20
C ILE A 191 -13.82 -6.83 -2.07
N ASN A 192 -13.91 -6.66 -3.38
CA ASN A 192 -13.32 -7.55 -4.39
C ASN A 192 -12.62 -6.78 -5.52
N GLN A 193 -12.31 -5.52 -5.28
CA GLN A 193 -11.50 -4.67 -6.14
C GLN A 193 -10.28 -4.15 -5.39
N VAL A 194 -9.13 -4.19 -6.05
CA VAL A 194 -7.90 -3.54 -5.59
C VAL A 194 -7.46 -2.54 -6.65
N VAL A 195 -7.12 -1.34 -6.23
CA VAL A 195 -6.65 -0.28 -7.13
C VAL A 195 -5.28 0.20 -6.65
N ILE A 196 -4.28 0.05 -7.52
CA ILE A 196 -2.95 0.62 -7.31
C ILE A 196 -2.88 1.92 -8.11
N LEU A 197 -2.73 3.03 -7.41
CA LEU A 197 -2.46 4.32 -8.01
C LEU A 197 -0.95 4.56 -7.90
N MET A 198 -0.29 4.84 -9.01
CA MET A 198 1.16 4.97 -9.06
C MET A 198 1.57 6.24 -9.81
N VAL A 199 2.55 6.95 -9.26
CA VAL A 199 3.22 8.08 -9.93
C VAL A 199 4.72 7.84 -9.90
N ASP A 200 5.37 8.03 -11.04
CA ASP A 200 6.82 7.92 -11.13
C ASP A 200 7.54 9.28 -11.02
N ARG A 201 8.88 9.26 -11.11
CA ARG A 201 9.72 10.46 -11.00
C ARG A 201 9.63 11.38 -12.23
N ASP A 202 9.08 10.90 -13.34
CA ASP A 202 8.79 11.68 -14.54
C ASP A 202 7.35 12.25 -14.51
N LEU A 203 6.66 12.11 -13.35
CA LEU A 203 5.29 12.55 -13.08
C LEU A 203 4.25 11.86 -13.99
N LEU A 204 4.56 10.66 -14.45
CA LEU A 204 3.63 9.84 -15.19
C LEU A 204 2.74 9.06 -14.21
N PHE A 205 1.43 9.17 -14.42
CA PHE A 205 0.44 8.47 -13.60
C PHE A 205 0.04 7.15 -14.24
N GLN A 206 -0.03 6.10 -13.43
CA GLN A 206 -0.55 4.78 -13.80
C GLN A 206 -1.62 4.35 -12.80
N GLN A 207 -2.66 3.71 -13.31
CA GLN A 207 -3.69 3.06 -12.49
C GLN A 207 -3.80 1.60 -12.90
N PHE A 208 -3.71 0.70 -11.90
CA PHE A 208 -3.89 -0.72 -12.10
C PHE A 208 -5.08 -1.18 -11.26
N ILE A 209 -6.00 -1.87 -11.90
CA ILE A 209 -7.23 -2.37 -11.25
C ILE A 209 -7.22 -3.88 -11.30
N VAL A 210 -7.38 -4.52 -10.14
CA VAL A 210 -7.72 -5.93 -9.99
C VAL A 210 -9.24 -6.01 -9.91
N LYS A 211 -9.85 -6.66 -10.90
CA LYS A 211 -11.29 -6.87 -10.98
C LYS A 211 -11.72 -8.17 -10.25
N PRO A 212 -13.03 -8.39 -10.00
CA PRO A 212 -13.49 -9.51 -9.21
C PRO A 212 -12.98 -10.89 -9.63
N ASP A 213 -12.93 -11.21 -10.91
CA ASP A 213 -12.45 -12.50 -11.39
C ASP A 213 -10.96 -12.70 -11.12
N GLU A 214 -10.15 -11.67 -11.36
CA GLU A 214 -8.73 -11.67 -11.07
C GLU A 214 -8.46 -11.68 -9.55
N PHE A 215 -9.30 -10.98 -8.78
CA PHE A 215 -9.24 -10.96 -7.32
C PHE A 215 -9.34 -12.37 -6.72
N ILE A 216 -10.24 -13.19 -7.25
CA ILE A 216 -10.40 -14.60 -6.81
C ILE A 216 -9.10 -15.38 -7.04
N VAL A 217 -8.48 -15.21 -8.20
CA VAL A 217 -7.22 -15.90 -8.54
C VAL A 217 -6.09 -15.44 -7.64
N LEU A 218 -5.89 -14.12 -7.52
CA LEU A 218 -4.83 -13.53 -6.70
C LEU A 218 -5.01 -13.85 -5.21
N THR A 219 -6.25 -13.90 -4.70
CA THR A 219 -6.52 -14.36 -3.33
C THR A 219 -6.05 -15.80 -3.09
N LYS A 220 -6.20 -16.70 -4.07
CA LYS A 220 -5.67 -18.08 -3.96
C LYS A 220 -4.14 -18.09 -3.95
N VAL A 221 -3.51 -17.23 -4.76
CA VAL A 221 -2.04 -17.08 -4.77
C VAL A 221 -1.56 -16.54 -3.41
N TRP A 222 -2.20 -15.49 -2.87
CA TRP A 222 -1.91 -14.96 -1.54
C TRP A 222 -1.99 -16.02 -0.46
N LYS A 223 -3.10 -16.77 -0.39
CA LYS A 223 -3.30 -17.84 0.59
C LYS A 223 -2.22 -18.92 0.52
N ARG A 224 -1.81 -19.31 -0.69
CA ARG A 224 -0.72 -20.26 -0.88
C ARG A 224 0.61 -19.73 -0.32
N ARG A 225 0.97 -18.48 -0.61
CA ARG A 225 2.20 -17.84 -0.09
C ARG A 225 2.15 -17.68 1.43
N LEU A 226 0.98 -17.37 1.99
CA LEU A 226 0.80 -17.31 3.45
C LEU A 226 1.04 -18.68 4.10
N ILE A 227 0.46 -19.74 3.56
CA ILE A 227 0.68 -21.12 4.04
C ILE A 227 2.16 -21.52 3.92
N GLU A 228 2.81 -21.19 2.81
CA GLU A 228 4.24 -21.43 2.62
C GLU A 228 5.09 -20.71 3.68
N PHE A 229 4.77 -19.45 3.95
CA PHE A 229 5.44 -18.66 4.98
C PHE A 229 5.29 -19.30 6.36
N HIS A 230 4.07 -19.61 6.80
CA HIS A 230 3.82 -20.24 8.10
C HIS A 230 4.52 -21.58 8.25
N LYS A 231 4.50 -22.42 7.21
CA LYS A 231 5.25 -23.70 7.22
C LYS A 231 6.76 -23.51 7.36
N LYS A 232 7.31 -22.49 6.70
CA LYS A 232 8.76 -22.22 6.69
C LYS A 232 9.26 -21.65 8.01
N TYR A 233 8.47 -20.85 8.68
CA TYR A 233 8.88 -20.09 9.88
C TYR A 233 8.20 -20.55 11.17
N ASN A 234 7.38 -21.61 11.14
CA ASN A 234 6.66 -22.19 12.29
C ASN A 234 5.87 -21.15 13.10
N CYS A 235 5.17 -20.26 12.44
CA CYS A 235 4.39 -19.20 13.07
C CYS A 235 2.95 -19.17 12.54
#